data_a76c3ca5cfa3f2f2d1dfbc2351ded25e
#
_entry.id   a76c3ca5cfa3f2f2d1dfbc2351ded25e
#
_cell.length_a   1.000
_cell.length_b   1.000
_cell.length_c   1.000
_cell.angle_alpha   90.00
_cell.angle_beta   90.00
_cell.angle_gamma   90.00
#
_symmetry.space_group_name_H-M   'P 1'
#
loop_
_entity.id
_entity.type
_entity.pdbx_description
1 polymer ?
#
loop_
_entity_poly.entity_id
_entity_poly.type
_entity_poly.pdbx_seq_one_letter_code
_entity_poly.pdbx_strand_id
1 'polypeptide(L)'
;MDKIAKVPHLREELDGLDQTYGVEKEGFFHQEHWQLLVAIMLSAQSTDKQVDEVLPKLYGRFPTVQEIAQATEEEIGEEIKSVGLYKSKAKHVKSCCMQLAERYGGEVPTTIEELVKLAGVGRKTATLFLADAYGIPGVTVDTHVFRISHRLGWANGKNPVETEE
;
A
#
# COMPACT_ATOMS: atom_id res chain seq x y z
N MET A 1 6.74 20.22 20.04
CA MET A 1 5.75 20.08 21.11
C MET A 1 4.93 18.84 20.83
N ASP A 2 5.08 17.83 21.67
CA ASP A 2 4.59 16.47 21.41
C ASP A 2 3.05 16.44 21.34
N LYS A 3 2.48 16.22 20.15
CA LYS A 3 1.01 16.12 19.95
C LYS A 3 0.42 14.93 20.75
N ILE A 4 1.22 13.92 21.04
CA ILE A 4 0.85 12.72 21.80
C ILE A 4 0.47 13.03 23.26
N ALA A 5 1.04 14.09 23.85
CA ALA A 5 0.75 14.50 25.23
C ALA A 5 -0.67 15.04 25.45
N LYS A 6 -1.48 15.17 24.39
CA LYS A 6 -2.85 15.75 24.47
C LYS A 6 -3.97 14.72 24.58
N VAL A 7 -3.67 13.45 24.37
CA VAL A 7 -4.68 12.37 24.47
C VAL A 7 -4.43 11.57 25.74
N PRO A 8 -5.26 11.72 26.79
CA PRO A 8 -5.13 10.94 28.01
C PRO A 8 -5.24 9.44 27.68
N HIS A 9 -4.42 8.63 28.34
CA HIS A 9 -4.42 7.16 28.20
C HIS A 9 -4.03 6.58 26.83
N LEU A 10 -3.68 7.40 25.83
CA LEU A 10 -3.33 6.91 24.49
C LEU A 10 -2.24 5.81 24.52
N ARG A 11 -1.21 5.98 25.35
CA ARG A 11 -0.12 5.00 25.45
C ARG A 11 -0.61 3.68 26.05
N GLU A 12 -1.41 3.72 27.10
CA GLU A 12 -1.99 2.53 27.75
C GLU A 12 -2.91 1.78 26.80
N GLU A 13 -3.72 2.52 26.02
CA GLU A 13 -4.62 1.94 25.01
C GLU A 13 -3.86 1.30 23.86
N LEU A 14 -2.77 1.95 23.37
CA LEU A 14 -1.90 1.40 22.32
C LEU A 14 -1.14 0.17 22.83
N ASP A 15 -0.60 0.20 24.04
CA ASP A 15 0.09 -0.94 24.64
C ASP A 15 -0.90 -2.12 24.81
N GLY A 16 -2.14 -1.86 25.19
CA GLY A 16 -3.19 -2.87 25.29
C GLY A 16 -3.57 -3.47 23.92
N LEU A 17 -3.63 -2.66 22.87
CA LEU A 17 -3.85 -3.12 21.50
C LEU A 17 -2.68 -3.98 21.01
N ASP A 18 -1.46 -3.55 21.26
CA ASP A 18 -0.25 -4.29 20.89
C ASP A 18 -0.16 -5.65 21.59
N GLN A 19 -0.45 -5.70 22.90
CA GLN A 19 -0.51 -6.95 23.66
C GLN A 19 -1.60 -7.91 23.16
N THR A 20 -2.71 -7.38 22.64
CA THR A 20 -3.86 -8.19 22.21
C THR A 20 -3.75 -8.63 20.77
N TYR A 21 -3.26 -7.76 19.89
CA TYR A 21 -3.30 -7.92 18.44
C TYR A 21 -1.93 -7.78 17.79
N GLY A 22 -0.89 -7.41 18.55
CA GLY A 22 0.47 -7.24 18.06
C GLY A 22 0.99 -8.53 17.48
N VAL A 23 0.84 -8.68 16.17
CA VAL A 23 1.41 -9.77 15.38
C VAL A 23 2.34 -9.14 14.37
N GLU A 24 3.58 -9.57 14.34
CA GLU A 24 4.46 -9.27 13.22
C GLU A 24 3.79 -9.82 11.96
N LYS A 25 3.27 -8.93 11.13
CA LYS A 25 2.83 -9.30 9.78
C LYS A 25 4.07 -9.43 8.92
N GLU A 26 4.31 -10.63 8.42
CA GLU A 26 5.17 -10.77 7.25
C GLU A 26 4.56 -9.93 6.12
N GLY A 27 5.34 -8.98 5.58
CA GLY A 27 4.93 -8.19 4.43
C GLY A 27 4.77 -9.05 3.18
N PHE A 28 4.21 -8.51 2.11
CA PHE A 28 4.10 -9.20 0.83
C PHE A 28 5.47 -9.63 0.30
N PHE A 29 5.51 -10.81 -0.35
CA PHE A 29 6.71 -11.28 -1.02
C PHE A 29 7.20 -10.27 -2.05
N HIS A 30 8.40 -9.75 -1.86
CA HIS A 30 9.08 -8.84 -2.80
C HIS A 30 10.60 -8.94 -2.62
N GLN A 31 11.34 -8.60 -3.67
CA GLN A 31 12.79 -8.44 -3.68
C GLN A 31 13.19 -6.99 -3.94
N GLU A 32 12.34 -6.26 -4.66
CA GLU A 32 12.56 -4.87 -5.05
C GLU A 32 11.34 -4.00 -4.69
N HIS A 33 11.53 -2.71 -4.51
CA HIS A 33 10.49 -1.77 -4.08
C HIS A 33 9.30 -1.69 -5.06
N TRP A 34 9.54 -1.81 -6.38
CA TRP A 34 8.44 -1.81 -7.34
C TRP A 34 7.52 -3.03 -7.17
N GLN A 35 8.09 -4.18 -6.78
CA GLN A 35 7.30 -5.38 -6.48
C GLN A 35 6.42 -5.16 -5.26
N LEU A 36 6.95 -4.55 -4.20
CA LEU A 36 6.16 -4.18 -3.03
C LEU A 36 5.03 -3.22 -3.39
N LEU A 37 5.31 -2.18 -4.20
CA LEU A 37 4.29 -1.24 -4.65
C LEU A 37 3.17 -1.96 -5.42
N VAL A 38 3.52 -2.85 -6.35
CA VAL A 38 2.56 -3.66 -7.12
C VAL A 38 1.75 -4.57 -6.18
N ALA A 39 2.37 -5.22 -5.20
CA ALA A 39 1.69 -6.06 -4.21
C ALA A 39 0.63 -5.26 -3.43
N ILE A 40 0.98 -4.06 -2.95
CA ILE A 40 0.06 -3.17 -2.25
C ILE A 40 -1.09 -2.71 -3.19
N MET A 41 -0.81 -2.42 -4.46
CA MET A 41 -1.85 -2.10 -5.44
C MET A 41 -2.82 -3.28 -5.65
N LEU A 42 -2.30 -4.51 -5.67
CA LEU A 42 -3.10 -5.72 -5.82
C LEU A 42 -3.92 -6.05 -4.57
N SER A 43 -3.50 -5.65 -3.37
CA SER A 43 -4.22 -5.91 -2.12
C SER A 43 -5.49 -5.08 -1.98
N ALA A 44 -5.64 -3.98 -2.70
CA ALA A 44 -6.85 -3.18 -2.68
C ALA A 44 -8.09 -4.01 -3.06
N GLN A 45 -9.06 -4.15 -2.15
CA GLN A 45 -10.28 -4.95 -2.32
C GLN A 45 -10.00 -6.44 -2.65
N SER A 46 -8.93 -7.01 -2.10
CA SER A 46 -8.57 -8.41 -2.22
C SER A 46 -8.06 -8.91 -0.88
N THR A 47 -8.05 -10.21 -0.67
CA THR A 47 -7.43 -10.79 0.52
C THR A 47 -5.93 -10.93 0.32
N ASP A 48 -5.15 -10.77 1.39
CA ASP A 48 -3.69 -10.94 1.35
C ASP A 48 -3.33 -12.32 0.78
N LYS A 49 -4.05 -13.38 1.18
CA LYS A 49 -3.86 -14.72 0.64
C LYS A 49 -3.95 -14.79 -0.89
N GLN A 50 -4.95 -14.12 -1.50
CA GLN A 50 -5.08 -14.09 -2.96
C GLN A 50 -3.91 -13.36 -3.62
N VAL A 51 -3.41 -12.31 -2.98
CA VAL A 51 -2.24 -11.56 -3.47
C VAL A 51 -0.99 -12.43 -3.37
N ASP A 52 -0.72 -13.04 -2.22
CA ASP A 52 0.44 -13.92 -2.01
C ASP A 52 0.50 -15.12 -2.98
N GLU A 53 -0.67 -15.64 -3.40
CA GLU A 53 -0.74 -16.72 -4.39
C GLU A 53 -0.35 -16.30 -5.81
N VAL A 54 -0.53 -15.03 -6.18
CA VAL A 54 -0.26 -14.54 -7.54
C VAL A 54 1.10 -13.88 -7.70
N LEU A 55 1.66 -13.27 -6.64
CA LEU A 55 2.93 -12.55 -6.72
C LEU A 55 4.10 -13.41 -7.24
N PRO A 56 4.31 -14.65 -6.77
CA PRO A 56 5.41 -15.48 -7.26
C PRO A 56 5.28 -15.80 -8.76
N LYS A 57 4.05 -15.95 -9.27
CA LYS A 57 3.77 -16.22 -10.68
C LYS A 57 4.03 -14.97 -11.52
N LEU A 58 3.50 -13.83 -11.08
CA LEU A 58 3.67 -12.54 -11.75
C LEU A 58 5.15 -12.18 -11.87
N TYR A 59 5.90 -12.23 -10.75
CA TYR A 59 7.32 -11.88 -10.75
C TYR A 59 8.22 -12.95 -11.37
N GLY A 60 7.79 -14.21 -11.36
CA GLY A 60 8.48 -15.27 -12.09
C GLY A 60 8.37 -15.13 -13.60
N ARG A 61 7.24 -14.63 -14.10
CA ARG A 61 7.03 -14.34 -15.53
C ARG A 61 7.62 -13.01 -15.96
N PHE A 62 7.57 -12.00 -15.10
CA PHE A 62 8.05 -10.63 -15.35
C PHE A 62 8.99 -10.19 -14.22
N PRO A 63 10.26 -10.64 -14.24
CA PRO A 63 11.21 -10.38 -13.16
C PRO A 63 11.65 -8.92 -13.03
N THR A 64 11.42 -8.09 -14.04
CA THR A 64 11.80 -6.67 -14.04
C THR A 64 10.62 -5.74 -14.29
N VAL A 65 10.72 -4.51 -13.80
CA VAL A 65 9.73 -3.46 -14.05
C VAL A 65 9.58 -3.16 -15.55
N GLN A 66 10.65 -3.30 -16.32
CA GLN A 66 10.64 -3.10 -17.76
C GLN A 66 9.84 -4.18 -18.49
N GLU A 67 9.92 -5.42 -18.04
CA GLU A 67 9.15 -6.52 -18.64
C GLU A 67 7.65 -6.37 -18.37
N ILE A 68 7.24 -5.98 -17.17
CA ILE A 68 5.83 -5.64 -16.91
C ILE A 68 5.39 -4.44 -17.74
N ALA A 69 6.23 -3.41 -17.88
CA ALA A 69 5.91 -2.24 -18.68
C ALA A 69 5.67 -2.58 -20.17
N GLN A 70 6.37 -3.58 -20.71
CA GLN A 70 6.23 -4.05 -22.09
C GLN A 70 5.13 -5.09 -22.29
N ALA A 71 4.73 -5.80 -21.23
CA ALA A 71 3.67 -6.81 -21.29
C ALA A 71 2.33 -6.19 -21.67
N THR A 72 1.41 -7.00 -22.22
CA THR A 72 0.03 -6.59 -22.45
C THR A 72 -0.79 -6.62 -21.16
N GLU A 73 -1.91 -5.90 -21.13
CA GLU A 73 -2.83 -5.94 -19.99
C GLU A 73 -3.41 -7.35 -19.80
N GLU A 74 -3.62 -8.08 -20.90
CA GLU A 74 -4.09 -9.46 -20.90
C GLU A 74 -3.07 -10.42 -20.27
N GLU A 75 -1.79 -10.30 -20.63
CA GLU A 75 -0.73 -11.14 -20.07
C GLU A 75 -0.58 -10.93 -18.56
N ILE A 76 -0.58 -9.69 -18.10
CA ILE A 76 -0.57 -9.38 -16.66
C ILE A 76 -1.85 -9.91 -16.01
N GLY A 77 -3.00 -9.69 -16.64
CA GLY A 77 -4.32 -10.13 -16.17
C GLY A 77 -4.42 -11.63 -15.95
N GLU A 78 -3.81 -12.44 -16.81
CA GLU A 78 -3.79 -13.90 -16.66
C GLU A 78 -3.06 -14.34 -15.38
N GLU A 79 -1.94 -13.69 -15.03
CA GLU A 79 -1.18 -14.02 -13.82
C GLU A 79 -1.90 -13.62 -12.52
N ILE A 80 -2.70 -12.54 -12.56
CA ILE A 80 -3.40 -12.03 -11.38
C ILE A 80 -4.91 -12.33 -11.38
N LYS A 81 -5.35 -13.30 -12.14
CA LYS A 81 -6.77 -13.60 -12.43
C LYS A 81 -7.63 -13.91 -11.20
N SER A 82 -7.03 -14.48 -10.15
CA SER A 82 -7.71 -14.77 -8.88
C SER A 82 -7.93 -13.55 -7.98
N VAL A 83 -7.29 -12.43 -8.29
CA VAL A 83 -7.41 -11.17 -7.54
C VAL A 83 -8.66 -10.41 -7.99
N GLY A 84 -9.40 -9.85 -7.05
CA GLY A 84 -10.59 -9.04 -7.35
C GLY A 84 -10.27 -7.86 -8.27
N LEU A 85 -11.16 -7.59 -9.23
CA LEU A 85 -11.00 -6.51 -10.23
C LEU A 85 -9.71 -6.62 -11.07
N TYR A 86 -9.23 -7.84 -11.33
CA TYR A 86 -7.95 -8.11 -11.96
C TYR A 86 -7.72 -7.37 -13.29
N LYS A 87 -8.75 -7.18 -14.12
CA LYS A 87 -8.62 -6.45 -15.40
C LYS A 87 -8.24 -4.98 -15.19
N SER A 88 -8.92 -4.30 -14.26
CA SER A 88 -8.59 -2.92 -13.91
C SER A 88 -7.22 -2.83 -13.24
N LYS A 89 -6.88 -3.80 -12.38
CA LYS A 89 -5.59 -3.87 -11.71
C LYS A 89 -4.45 -4.12 -12.71
N ALA A 90 -4.63 -5.03 -13.67
CA ALA A 90 -3.64 -5.27 -14.73
C ALA A 90 -3.31 -3.99 -15.51
N LYS A 91 -4.34 -3.22 -15.88
CA LYS A 91 -4.17 -1.91 -16.53
C LYS A 91 -3.38 -0.94 -15.67
N HIS A 92 -3.73 -0.82 -14.37
CA HIS A 92 -3.02 0.09 -13.46
C HIS A 92 -1.59 -0.35 -13.20
N VAL A 93 -1.34 -1.63 -12.98
CA VAL A 93 0.00 -2.20 -12.78
C VAL A 93 0.88 -1.94 -14.01
N LYS A 94 0.40 -2.24 -15.22
CA LYS A 94 1.11 -1.93 -16.46
C LYS A 94 1.46 -0.44 -16.55
N SER A 95 0.45 0.42 -16.41
CA SER A 95 0.64 1.87 -16.54
C SER A 95 1.59 2.43 -15.47
N CYS A 96 1.52 1.92 -14.24
CA CYS A 96 2.44 2.27 -13.16
C CYS A 96 3.88 1.87 -13.51
N CYS A 97 4.11 0.63 -13.93
CA CYS A 97 5.44 0.14 -14.30
C CYS A 97 6.01 0.86 -15.53
N MET A 98 5.18 1.22 -16.52
CA MET A 98 5.61 2.08 -17.62
C MET A 98 6.09 3.45 -17.13
N GLN A 99 5.33 4.10 -16.23
CA GLN A 99 5.73 5.38 -15.65
C GLN A 99 7.02 5.27 -14.82
N LEU A 100 7.19 4.19 -14.05
CA LEU A 100 8.43 3.93 -13.31
C LEU A 100 9.61 3.77 -14.26
N ALA A 101 9.48 2.95 -15.31
CA ALA A 101 10.54 2.74 -16.30
C ALA A 101 10.92 4.02 -17.05
N GLU A 102 9.93 4.80 -17.49
CA GLU A 102 10.15 5.99 -18.34
C GLU A 102 10.62 7.22 -17.58
N ARG A 103 10.10 7.45 -16.36
CA ARG A 103 10.31 8.71 -15.63
C ARG A 103 11.29 8.58 -14.45
N TYR A 104 11.39 7.38 -13.88
CA TYR A 104 12.15 7.13 -12.65
C TYR A 104 13.27 6.09 -12.83
N GLY A 105 13.55 5.69 -14.08
CA GLY A 105 14.61 4.70 -14.38
C GLY A 105 14.35 3.31 -13.79
N GLY A 106 13.09 3.01 -13.43
CA GLY A 106 12.68 1.76 -12.79
C GLY A 106 12.62 1.83 -11.26
N GLU A 107 13.10 2.91 -10.66
CA GLU A 107 13.06 3.14 -9.22
C GLU A 107 11.69 3.66 -8.77
N VAL A 108 11.30 3.36 -7.52
CA VAL A 108 10.06 3.90 -6.96
C VAL A 108 10.35 5.20 -6.22
N PRO A 109 9.61 6.30 -6.50
CA PRO A 109 9.80 7.55 -5.78
C PRO A 109 9.48 7.42 -4.29
N THR A 110 10.14 8.25 -3.48
CA THR A 110 10.12 8.17 -2.00
C THR A 110 9.29 9.26 -1.34
N THR A 111 8.46 9.98 -2.10
CA THR A 111 7.57 11.02 -1.58
C THR A 111 6.12 10.73 -1.97
N ILE A 112 5.17 11.11 -1.12
CA ILE A 112 3.74 10.92 -1.39
C ILE A 112 3.34 11.68 -2.66
N GLU A 113 3.86 12.90 -2.86
CA GLU A 113 3.55 13.78 -3.98
C GLU A 113 3.92 13.16 -5.34
N GLU A 114 5.02 12.40 -5.38
CA GLU A 114 5.45 11.71 -6.61
C GLU A 114 4.72 10.36 -6.77
N LEU A 115 4.55 9.61 -5.67
CA LEU A 115 3.85 8.33 -5.68
C LEU A 115 2.41 8.44 -6.19
N VAL A 116 1.66 9.46 -5.77
CA VAL A 116 0.26 9.64 -6.20
C VAL A 116 0.11 10.05 -7.67
N LYS A 117 1.20 10.38 -8.37
CA LYS A 117 1.19 10.61 -9.83
C LYS A 117 1.25 9.30 -10.62
N LEU A 118 1.60 8.20 -9.96
CA LEU A 118 1.64 6.88 -10.58
C LEU A 118 0.23 6.33 -10.76
N ALA A 119 0.01 5.66 -11.88
CA ALA A 119 -1.29 5.09 -12.20
C ALA A 119 -1.73 4.05 -11.16
N GLY A 120 -2.93 4.20 -10.61
CA GLY A 120 -3.48 3.29 -9.61
C GLY A 120 -2.91 3.46 -8.19
N VAL A 121 -2.03 4.43 -7.97
CA VAL A 121 -1.47 4.73 -6.65
C VAL A 121 -2.19 5.91 -6.04
N GLY A 122 -3.02 5.63 -5.05
CA GLY A 122 -3.67 6.66 -4.23
C GLY A 122 -2.84 7.01 -2.99
N ARG A 123 -3.27 8.05 -2.25
CA ARG A 123 -2.61 8.47 -0.99
C ARG A 123 -2.44 7.30 -0.01
N LYS A 124 -3.48 6.49 0.19
CA LYS A 124 -3.41 5.31 1.07
C LYS A 124 -2.32 4.31 0.63
N THR A 125 -2.26 3.98 -0.66
CA THR A 125 -1.24 3.09 -1.22
C THR A 125 0.16 3.68 -1.04
N ALA A 126 0.33 4.99 -1.30
CA ALA A 126 1.60 5.68 -1.14
C ALA A 126 2.08 5.69 0.32
N THR A 127 1.20 6.00 1.28
CA THR A 127 1.53 6.00 2.71
C THR A 127 1.93 4.60 3.18
N LEU A 128 1.16 3.57 2.79
CA LEU A 128 1.45 2.18 3.16
C LEU A 128 2.79 1.72 2.55
N PHE A 129 3.04 2.03 1.28
CA PHE A 129 4.32 1.72 0.64
C PHE A 129 5.51 2.37 1.37
N LEU A 130 5.42 3.64 1.72
CA LEU A 130 6.50 4.34 2.43
C LEU A 130 6.74 3.78 3.84
N ALA A 131 5.67 3.36 4.51
CA ALA A 131 5.79 2.71 5.81
C ALA A 131 6.49 1.35 5.70
N ASP A 132 6.08 0.51 4.74
CA ASP A 132 6.61 -0.84 4.58
C ASP A 132 8.02 -0.85 3.97
N ALA A 133 8.29 0.00 2.98
CA ALA A 133 9.59 0.04 2.28
C ALA A 133 10.68 0.77 3.06
N TYR A 134 10.32 1.83 3.79
CA TYR A 134 11.30 2.76 4.39
C TYR A 134 11.09 2.98 5.88
N GLY A 135 10.10 2.34 6.50
CA GLY A 135 9.79 2.55 7.92
C GLY A 135 9.34 3.99 8.23
N ILE A 136 8.85 4.72 7.23
CA ILE A 136 8.36 6.09 7.43
C ILE A 136 7.00 6.00 8.14
N PRO A 137 6.89 6.54 9.38
CA PRO A 137 5.65 6.44 10.11
C PRO A 137 4.51 7.11 9.35
N GLY A 138 3.44 6.37 9.13
CA GLY A 138 2.23 6.89 8.50
C GLY A 138 1.02 6.05 8.90
N VAL A 139 -0.06 6.72 9.25
CA VAL A 139 -1.33 6.06 9.54
C VAL A 139 -2.25 6.26 8.36
N THR A 140 -2.63 5.17 7.71
CA THR A 140 -3.66 5.25 6.66
C THR A 140 -5.03 5.30 7.31
N VAL A 141 -5.70 6.43 7.23
CA VAL A 141 -7.02 6.61 7.83
C VAL A 141 -8.10 6.16 6.85
N ASP A 142 -8.57 4.93 7.01
CA ASP A 142 -9.78 4.44 6.34
C ASP A 142 -11.03 4.73 7.18
N THR A 143 -12.20 4.29 6.73
CA THR A 143 -13.48 4.51 7.44
C THR A 143 -13.52 3.86 8.82
N HIS A 144 -12.78 2.78 9.03
CA HIS A 144 -12.71 2.09 10.33
C HIS A 144 -11.79 2.84 11.29
N VAL A 145 -10.58 3.17 10.85
CA VAL A 145 -9.62 3.97 11.64
C VAL A 145 -10.23 5.32 11.98
N PHE A 146 -10.85 6.00 11.01
CA PHE A 146 -11.55 7.26 11.23
C PHE A 146 -12.58 7.15 12.37
N ARG A 147 -13.47 6.16 12.28
CA ARG A 147 -14.53 5.96 13.27
C ARG A 147 -13.98 5.59 14.65
N ILE A 148 -12.97 4.71 14.71
CA ILE A 148 -12.42 4.23 15.98
C ILE A 148 -11.64 5.33 16.66
N SER A 149 -10.77 6.04 15.97
CA SER A 149 -9.97 7.14 16.52
C SER A 149 -10.84 8.26 17.11
N HIS A 150 -11.98 8.56 16.44
CA HIS A 150 -12.94 9.52 16.99
C HIS A 150 -13.67 9.01 18.23
N ARG A 151 -14.03 7.71 18.27
CA ARG A 151 -14.70 7.11 19.44
C ARG A 151 -13.78 7.05 20.66
N LEU A 152 -12.49 6.84 20.45
CA LEU A 152 -11.47 6.81 21.49
C LEU A 152 -10.98 8.22 21.87
N GLY A 153 -11.43 9.25 21.16
CA GLY A 153 -10.99 10.63 21.40
C GLY A 153 -9.54 10.91 20.94
N TRP A 154 -8.97 10.04 20.10
CA TRP A 154 -7.62 10.21 19.57
C TRP A 154 -7.55 11.26 18.47
N ALA A 155 -8.63 11.46 17.75
CA ALA A 155 -8.73 12.41 16.66
C ALA A 155 -10.05 13.18 16.66
N ASN A 156 -10.04 14.36 16.02
CA ASN A 156 -11.22 15.24 15.87
C ASN A 156 -11.32 15.85 14.46
N GLY A 157 -10.57 15.31 13.48
CA GLY A 157 -10.60 15.73 12.08
C GLY A 157 -12.00 15.54 11.47
N LYS A 158 -12.42 16.41 10.58
CA LYS A 158 -13.75 16.34 9.92
C LYS A 158 -13.83 15.29 8.83
N ASN A 159 -12.70 14.82 8.36
CA ASN A 159 -12.56 13.82 7.30
C ASN A 159 -11.28 12.99 7.52
N PRO A 160 -11.10 11.86 6.79
CA PRO A 160 -9.92 11.01 6.94
C PRO A 160 -8.58 11.73 6.76
N VAL A 161 -8.49 12.68 5.83
CA VAL A 161 -7.24 13.42 5.56
C VAL A 161 -6.84 14.30 6.75
N GLU A 162 -7.78 15.05 7.31
CA GLU A 162 -7.53 15.85 8.51
C GLU A 162 -7.23 14.99 9.76
N THR A 163 -7.69 13.73 9.76
CA THR A 163 -7.44 12.79 10.86
C THR A 163 -6.04 12.14 10.74
N GLU A 164 -5.52 12.03 9.51
CA GLU A 164 -4.18 11.51 9.23
C GLU A 164 -3.07 12.50 9.67
N GLU A 165 -3.33 13.82 9.60
CA GLU A 165 -2.44 14.92 9.99
C GLU A 165 -2.41 15.15 11.53
#